data_18c0708ecf87ad1e155f047be200c209
#
_entry.id   18c0708ecf87ad1e155f047be200c209
#
_cell.length_a   1.000
_cell.length_b   1.000
_cell.length_c   1.000
_cell.angle_alpha   90.00
_cell.angle_beta   90.00
_cell.angle_gamma   90.00
#
_symmetry.space_group_name_H-M   'P 1'
#
loop_
_entity.id
_entity.type
_entity.pdbx_description
1 polymer ?
#
loop_
_entity_poly.entity_id
_entity_poly.type
_entity_poly.pdbx_seq_one_letter_code
_entity_poly.pdbx_strand_id
1 'polypeptide(L)'
;MVGNAVPRKRPSAGRGHEITNVRIRDVAERAGVSVGTVSNTINHPELVRRRTRDAVQRAIRELGFVPNQQARVLTGASSQVIGLIVLDVVSPFFMEAARAVERAAQEAGHVVILCNSDNDPAKEAQLLQMLAAQRVRGVLLTPSSANQSLDQDWIRARRLPMVFLDYQNSPEDCSVSVDDVAGARLAVQHLLGLGHEHVAFIGGGRGLRQHVERAQGARDAIAHAGLDPATALVEVSEPGLGIQDGLSAAHRLLEGKLPSGIFCGNDMMAFGVYRGLALAGVRVPDDVALVGYDDIDFAADWIVPLTSVRQPTDQLGYLAAQLLLEHSSGDVEHVHRQVVLQPELIVRSSSGAAR
;
A
#
# COMPACT_ATOMS: atom_id res chain seq x y z
N MET A 1 -79.90 0.18 -9.10
CA MET A 1 -79.09 0.03 -10.31
C MET A 1 -77.68 -0.32 -9.84
N VAL A 2 -77.34 -1.60 -9.99
CA VAL A 2 -76.10 -2.19 -9.48
C VAL A 2 -75.05 -2.19 -10.60
N GLY A 3 -73.98 -1.45 -10.42
CA GLY A 3 -72.91 -1.32 -11.42
C GLY A 3 -71.87 -2.46 -11.20
N ASN A 4 -71.74 -3.36 -12.17
CA ASN A 4 -70.75 -4.43 -12.25
C ASN A 4 -69.35 -3.85 -12.44
N ALA A 5 -68.46 -4.05 -11.48
CA ALA A 5 -67.05 -3.78 -11.60
C ALA A 5 -66.32 -5.01 -12.18
N VAL A 6 -65.70 -4.84 -13.34
CA VAL A 6 -64.87 -5.82 -14.03
C VAL A 6 -63.51 -5.89 -13.29
N PRO A 7 -62.98 -7.07 -12.94
CA PRO A 7 -61.66 -7.19 -12.30
C PRO A 7 -60.56 -6.97 -13.31
N ARG A 8 -59.69 -5.94 -13.07
CA ARG A 8 -58.45 -5.71 -13.82
C ARG A 8 -57.43 -6.84 -13.50
N LYS A 9 -57.04 -7.62 -14.51
CA LYS A 9 -55.89 -8.53 -14.45
C LYS A 9 -54.62 -7.72 -14.10
N ARG A 10 -53.95 -8.09 -13.02
CA ARG A 10 -52.59 -7.62 -12.70
C ARG A 10 -51.65 -8.21 -13.75
N PRO A 11 -50.65 -7.43 -14.26
CA PRO A 11 -49.62 -7.99 -15.12
C PRO A 11 -48.72 -8.94 -14.29
N SER A 12 -48.42 -10.11 -14.85
CA SER A 12 -47.53 -11.09 -14.30
C SER A 12 -46.16 -10.48 -14.07
N ALA A 13 -45.69 -10.55 -12.82
CA ALA A 13 -44.33 -10.19 -12.45
C ALA A 13 -43.32 -10.96 -13.34
N GLY A 14 -42.41 -10.18 -13.91
CA GLY A 14 -41.32 -10.69 -14.75
C GLY A 14 -40.53 -11.78 -14.02
N ARG A 15 -40.19 -12.83 -14.73
CA ARG A 15 -39.30 -13.91 -14.28
C ARG A 15 -37.99 -13.27 -13.89
N GLY A 16 -37.68 -13.20 -12.57
CA GLY A 16 -36.35 -12.94 -12.10
C GLY A 16 -35.39 -13.89 -12.81
N HIS A 17 -34.31 -13.36 -13.36
CA HIS A 17 -33.19 -14.17 -13.79
C HIS A 17 -32.69 -14.93 -12.54
N GLU A 18 -33.09 -16.17 -12.37
CA GLU A 18 -32.36 -17.11 -11.53
C GLU A 18 -30.95 -17.18 -12.09
N ILE A 19 -29.99 -16.67 -11.33
CA ILE A 19 -28.56 -16.88 -11.60
C ILE A 19 -28.35 -18.38 -11.38
N THR A 20 -28.56 -19.19 -12.41
CA THR A 20 -28.22 -20.59 -12.40
C THR A 20 -26.69 -20.69 -12.30
N ASN A 21 -26.23 -21.10 -11.13
CA ASN A 21 -24.79 -21.27 -10.85
C ASN A 21 -24.30 -22.46 -11.69
N VAL A 22 -23.77 -22.19 -12.90
CA VAL A 22 -23.27 -23.17 -13.86
C VAL A 22 -22.16 -23.98 -13.18
N ARG A 23 -22.29 -25.30 -13.23
CA ARG A 23 -21.37 -26.26 -12.61
C ARG A 23 -20.46 -26.90 -13.65
N ILE A 24 -19.34 -27.42 -13.23
CA ILE A 24 -18.37 -28.12 -14.09
C ILE A 24 -19.04 -29.31 -14.85
N ARG A 25 -20.08 -29.90 -14.29
CA ARG A 25 -20.88 -30.98 -14.94
C ARG A 25 -21.62 -30.47 -16.16
N ASP A 26 -22.15 -29.25 -16.12
CA ASP A 26 -22.89 -28.64 -17.22
C ASP A 26 -21.93 -28.35 -18.40
N VAL A 27 -20.69 -27.94 -18.08
CA VAL A 27 -19.63 -27.80 -19.10
C VAL A 27 -19.26 -29.13 -19.72
N ALA A 28 -19.13 -30.20 -18.91
CA ALA A 28 -18.80 -31.54 -19.38
C ALA A 28 -19.87 -32.07 -20.32
N GLU A 29 -21.15 -31.92 -19.95
CA GLU A 29 -22.30 -32.32 -20.77
C GLU A 29 -22.33 -31.51 -22.08
N ARG A 30 -22.17 -30.18 -22.02
CA ARG A 30 -22.17 -29.30 -23.19
C ARG A 30 -21.03 -29.57 -24.16
N ALA A 31 -19.87 -29.96 -23.65
CA ALA A 31 -18.68 -30.29 -24.45
C ALA A 31 -18.62 -31.75 -24.90
N GLY A 32 -19.51 -32.63 -24.41
CA GLY A 32 -19.53 -34.04 -24.71
C GLY A 32 -18.32 -34.82 -24.15
N VAL A 33 -17.84 -34.44 -22.97
CA VAL A 33 -16.65 -35.05 -22.33
C VAL A 33 -16.91 -35.36 -20.85
N SER A 34 -16.00 -36.09 -20.20
CA SER A 34 -16.06 -36.30 -18.75
C SER A 34 -15.71 -35.06 -17.94
N VAL A 35 -16.21 -34.99 -16.69
CA VAL A 35 -15.84 -33.94 -15.74
C VAL A 35 -14.31 -33.89 -15.53
N GLY A 36 -13.65 -35.07 -15.48
CA GLY A 36 -12.18 -35.13 -15.39
C GLY A 36 -11.48 -34.53 -16.61
N THR A 37 -12.03 -34.66 -17.82
CA THR A 37 -11.50 -34.01 -19.02
C THR A 37 -11.65 -32.50 -18.97
N VAL A 38 -12.77 -31.98 -18.45
CA VAL A 38 -12.95 -30.54 -18.23
C VAL A 38 -11.95 -30.04 -17.20
N SER A 39 -11.81 -30.74 -16.08
CA SER A 39 -10.82 -30.40 -15.04
C SER A 39 -9.39 -30.36 -15.59
N ASN A 40 -9.01 -31.41 -16.36
CA ASN A 40 -7.69 -31.43 -16.99
C ASN A 40 -7.51 -30.31 -18.04
N THR A 41 -8.56 -29.96 -18.78
CA THR A 41 -8.51 -28.85 -19.75
C THR A 41 -8.24 -27.52 -19.04
N ILE A 42 -8.77 -27.34 -17.83
CA ILE A 42 -8.60 -26.11 -17.04
C ILE A 42 -7.23 -26.07 -16.33
N ASN A 43 -6.80 -27.24 -15.77
CA ASN A 43 -5.62 -27.29 -14.89
C ASN A 43 -4.34 -27.76 -15.59
N HIS A 44 -4.47 -28.62 -16.59
CA HIS A 44 -3.36 -29.27 -17.32
C HIS A 44 -3.68 -29.33 -18.83
N PRO A 45 -3.83 -28.17 -19.50
CA PRO A 45 -4.25 -28.09 -20.90
C PRO A 45 -3.28 -28.81 -21.84
N GLU A 46 -2.02 -28.97 -21.44
CA GLU A 46 -1.00 -29.73 -22.19
C GLU A 46 -1.32 -31.22 -22.29
N LEU A 47 -2.02 -31.77 -21.30
CA LEU A 47 -2.42 -33.19 -21.28
C LEU A 47 -3.65 -33.50 -22.13
N VAL A 48 -4.33 -32.44 -22.67
CA VAL A 48 -5.59 -32.62 -23.41
C VAL A 48 -5.39 -32.29 -24.89
N ARG A 49 -5.90 -33.19 -25.77
CA ARG A 49 -5.83 -32.98 -27.22
C ARG A 49 -6.47 -31.66 -27.63
N ARG A 50 -5.86 -30.91 -28.54
CA ARG A 50 -6.30 -29.59 -29.02
C ARG A 50 -7.80 -29.53 -29.33
N ARG A 51 -8.32 -30.50 -30.13
CA ARG A 51 -9.74 -30.53 -30.48
C ARG A 51 -10.68 -30.60 -29.27
N THR A 52 -10.31 -31.38 -28.25
CA THR A 52 -11.10 -31.54 -27.00
C THR A 52 -11.01 -30.27 -26.17
N ARG A 53 -9.81 -29.68 -26.07
CA ARG A 53 -9.60 -28.42 -25.36
C ARG A 53 -10.43 -27.30 -25.97
N ASP A 54 -10.44 -27.17 -27.30
CA ASP A 54 -11.22 -26.14 -28.03
C ASP A 54 -12.72 -26.30 -27.80
N ALA A 55 -13.22 -27.55 -27.72
CA ALA A 55 -14.63 -27.87 -27.43
C ALA A 55 -15.01 -27.45 -25.99
N VAL A 56 -14.17 -27.80 -25.00
CA VAL A 56 -14.38 -27.42 -23.59
C VAL A 56 -14.33 -25.90 -23.40
N GLN A 57 -13.37 -25.24 -24.01
CA GLN A 57 -13.27 -23.77 -23.92
C GLN A 57 -14.47 -23.05 -24.55
N ARG A 58 -15.03 -23.57 -25.65
CA ARG A 58 -16.30 -23.06 -26.21
C ARG A 58 -17.45 -23.25 -25.23
N ALA A 59 -17.61 -24.43 -24.65
CA ALA A 59 -18.67 -24.70 -23.68
C ALA A 59 -18.56 -23.78 -22.43
N ILE A 60 -17.35 -23.55 -21.94
CA ILE A 60 -17.09 -22.61 -20.83
C ILE A 60 -17.59 -21.19 -21.19
N ARG A 61 -17.21 -20.67 -22.38
CA ARG A 61 -17.67 -19.35 -22.84
C ARG A 61 -19.16 -19.25 -23.04
N GLU A 62 -19.77 -20.28 -23.69
CA GLU A 62 -21.20 -20.30 -23.99
C GLU A 62 -22.07 -20.35 -22.71
N LEU A 63 -21.61 -21.06 -21.70
CA LEU A 63 -22.33 -21.23 -20.43
C LEU A 63 -21.98 -20.15 -19.40
N GLY A 64 -20.95 -19.31 -19.64
CA GLY A 64 -20.46 -18.36 -18.65
C GLY A 64 -19.89 -19.06 -17.41
N PHE A 65 -19.34 -20.27 -17.57
CA PHE A 65 -18.78 -21.00 -16.44
C PHE A 65 -17.49 -20.33 -15.93
N VAL A 66 -17.46 -20.00 -14.64
CA VAL A 66 -16.27 -19.52 -13.95
C VAL A 66 -15.72 -20.64 -13.07
N PRO A 67 -14.49 -21.13 -13.34
CA PRO A 67 -13.86 -22.14 -12.50
C PRO A 67 -13.74 -21.68 -11.06
N ASN A 68 -14.17 -22.51 -10.11
CA ASN A 68 -14.01 -22.19 -8.69
C ASN A 68 -12.53 -22.34 -8.29
N GLN A 69 -11.87 -21.21 -8.07
CA GLN A 69 -10.47 -21.15 -7.64
C GLN A 69 -10.23 -21.92 -6.33
N GLN A 70 -11.16 -21.83 -5.38
CA GLN A 70 -11.04 -22.54 -4.10
C GLN A 70 -11.05 -24.06 -4.30
N ALA A 71 -11.85 -24.59 -5.24
CA ALA A 71 -11.83 -26.01 -5.59
C ALA A 71 -10.50 -26.43 -6.21
N ARG A 72 -9.84 -25.54 -6.97
CA ARG A 72 -8.50 -25.80 -7.55
C ARG A 72 -7.42 -25.88 -6.46
N VAL A 73 -7.45 -24.98 -5.51
CA VAL A 73 -6.50 -24.97 -4.38
C VAL A 73 -6.68 -26.21 -3.49
N LEU A 74 -7.92 -26.74 -3.35
CA LEU A 74 -8.19 -28.01 -2.65
C LEU A 74 -7.59 -29.23 -3.38
N THR A 75 -7.38 -29.16 -4.69
CA THR A 75 -6.75 -30.21 -5.50
C THR A 75 -5.23 -30.05 -5.66
N GLY A 76 -4.61 -29.13 -4.90
CA GLY A 76 -3.15 -28.95 -4.88
C GLY A 76 -2.62 -27.85 -5.81
N ALA A 77 -3.49 -27.11 -6.53
CA ALA A 77 -3.05 -25.95 -7.31
C ALA A 77 -2.74 -24.76 -6.40
N SER A 78 -1.67 -24.01 -6.68
CA SER A 78 -1.37 -22.78 -5.96
C SER A 78 -2.38 -21.67 -6.31
N SER A 79 -2.68 -20.82 -5.33
CA SER A 79 -3.54 -19.65 -5.53
C SER A 79 -2.90 -18.67 -6.51
N GLN A 80 -3.72 -18.03 -7.34
CA GLN A 80 -3.31 -16.91 -8.20
C GLN A 80 -3.60 -15.55 -7.56
N VAL A 81 -3.95 -15.54 -6.27
CA VAL A 81 -4.28 -14.31 -5.53
C VAL A 81 -3.21 -14.04 -4.51
N ILE A 82 -2.68 -12.83 -4.49
CA ILE A 82 -1.82 -12.30 -3.40
C ILE A 82 -2.59 -11.24 -2.62
N GLY A 83 -2.34 -11.16 -1.32
CA GLY A 83 -2.86 -10.10 -0.47
C GLY A 83 -1.86 -8.95 -0.38
N LEU A 84 -2.36 -7.71 -0.35
CA LEU A 84 -1.58 -6.51 -0.04
C LEU A 84 -2.31 -5.75 1.06
N ILE A 85 -1.69 -5.64 2.23
CA ILE A 85 -2.22 -4.86 3.36
C ILE A 85 -1.37 -3.61 3.51
N VAL A 86 -2.00 -2.44 3.34
CA VAL A 86 -1.38 -1.13 3.51
C VAL A 86 -1.98 -0.40 4.71
N LEU A 87 -1.27 0.60 5.22
CA LEU A 87 -1.71 1.40 6.37
C LEU A 87 -2.89 2.30 6.03
N ASP A 88 -2.85 2.96 4.85
CA ASP A 88 -3.87 3.92 4.46
C ASP A 88 -4.00 3.99 2.92
N VAL A 89 -5.17 3.62 2.40
CA VAL A 89 -5.49 3.69 0.96
C VAL A 89 -5.72 5.13 0.47
N VAL A 90 -5.86 6.11 1.37
CA VAL A 90 -5.96 7.52 1.00
C VAL A 90 -4.58 8.13 0.72
N SER A 91 -3.51 7.52 1.23
CA SER A 91 -2.14 7.94 0.96
C SER A 91 -1.73 7.65 -0.48
N PRO A 92 -1.35 8.67 -1.28
CA PRO A 92 -0.87 8.47 -2.64
C PRO A 92 0.38 7.57 -2.71
N PHE A 93 1.27 7.64 -1.71
CA PHE A 93 2.43 6.77 -1.61
C PHE A 93 2.05 5.27 -1.62
N PHE A 94 1.09 4.87 -0.76
CA PHE A 94 0.66 3.47 -0.74
C PHE A 94 -0.07 3.06 -2.01
N MET A 95 -0.79 3.98 -2.67
CA MET A 95 -1.48 3.68 -3.93
C MET A 95 -0.51 3.52 -5.10
N GLU A 96 0.57 4.29 -5.13
CA GLU A 96 1.63 4.13 -6.11
C GLU A 96 2.38 2.81 -5.92
N ALA A 97 2.75 2.48 -4.68
CA ALA A 97 3.34 1.18 -4.34
C ALA A 97 2.41 0.02 -4.72
N ALA A 98 1.11 0.13 -4.42
CA ALA A 98 0.11 -0.88 -4.78
C ALA A 98 0.00 -1.08 -6.30
N ARG A 99 0.08 -0.02 -7.09
CA ARG A 99 0.11 -0.09 -8.56
C ARG A 99 1.33 -0.85 -9.07
N ALA A 100 2.50 -0.64 -8.46
CA ALA A 100 3.71 -1.36 -8.82
C ALA A 100 3.64 -2.85 -8.43
N VAL A 101 3.06 -3.15 -7.26
CA VAL A 101 2.76 -4.54 -6.83
C VAL A 101 1.81 -5.22 -7.82
N GLU A 102 0.73 -4.54 -8.21
CA GLU A 102 -0.26 -5.08 -9.15
C GLU A 102 0.38 -5.39 -10.51
N ARG A 103 1.23 -4.49 -11.03
CA ARG A 103 1.95 -4.70 -12.29
C ARG A 103 2.83 -5.96 -12.24
N ALA A 104 3.66 -6.11 -11.19
CA ALA A 104 4.52 -7.28 -11.03
C ALA A 104 3.70 -8.58 -10.87
N ALA A 105 2.59 -8.51 -10.12
CA ALA A 105 1.68 -9.65 -9.96
C ALA A 105 1.03 -10.05 -11.29
N GLN A 106 0.55 -9.09 -12.08
CA GLN A 106 -0.09 -9.31 -13.37
C GLN A 106 0.87 -9.94 -14.39
N GLU A 107 2.11 -9.47 -14.46
CA GLU A 107 3.16 -10.05 -15.31
C GLU A 107 3.40 -11.53 -15.01
N ALA A 108 3.23 -11.93 -13.74
CA ALA A 108 3.33 -13.32 -13.29
C ALA A 108 1.98 -14.09 -13.30
N GLY A 109 0.91 -13.51 -13.84
CA GLY A 109 -0.40 -14.14 -13.95
C GLY A 109 -1.18 -14.19 -12.62
N HIS A 110 -0.92 -13.26 -11.72
CA HIS A 110 -1.59 -13.14 -10.41
C HIS A 110 -2.47 -11.89 -10.33
N VAL A 111 -3.40 -11.88 -9.38
CA VAL A 111 -4.22 -10.71 -9.02
C VAL A 111 -3.96 -10.32 -7.57
N VAL A 112 -4.16 -9.04 -7.28
CA VAL A 112 -3.94 -8.47 -5.95
C VAL A 112 -5.28 -8.17 -5.28
N ILE A 113 -5.43 -8.58 -4.01
CA ILE A 113 -6.47 -8.09 -3.11
C ILE A 113 -5.84 -7.03 -2.21
N LEU A 114 -6.21 -5.77 -2.45
CA LEU A 114 -5.79 -4.65 -1.62
C LEU A 114 -6.68 -4.54 -0.38
N CYS A 115 -6.05 -4.46 0.78
CA CYS A 115 -6.68 -4.30 2.08
C CYS A 115 -6.12 -3.07 2.79
N ASN A 116 -6.97 -2.35 3.52
CA ASN A 116 -6.61 -1.18 4.31
C ASN A 116 -6.69 -1.50 5.80
N SER A 117 -5.57 -1.38 6.53
CA SER A 117 -5.55 -1.61 7.98
C SER A 117 -5.99 -0.39 8.79
N ASP A 118 -6.04 0.82 8.20
CA ASP A 118 -6.27 2.09 8.90
C ASP A 118 -5.29 2.33 10.06
N ASN A 119 -4.07 1.78 9.95
CA ASN A 119 -3.08 1.78 11.03
C ASN A 119 -3.62 1.19 12.35
N ASP A 120 -4.58 0.27 12.27
CA ASP A 120 -5.18 -0.44 13.40
C ASP A 120 -4.67 -1.89 13.45
N PRO A 121 -3.90 -2.26 14.49
CA PRO A 121 -3.37 -3.62 14.63
C PRO A 121 -4.43 -4.70 14.73
N ALA A 122 -5.60 -4.40 15.31
CA ALA A 122 -6.68 -5.38 15.43
C ALA A 122 -7.29 -5.67 14.04
N LYS A 123 -7.48 -4.62 13.24
CA LYS A 123 -7.96 -4.74 11.86
C LYS A 123 -6.93 -5.46 10.97
N GLU A 124 -5.64 -5.15 11.14
CA GLU A 124 -4.54 -5.84 10.45
C GLU A 124 -4.58 -7.36 10.71
N ALA A 125 -4.69 -7.76 11.98
CA ALA A 125 -4.77 -9.18 12.35
C ALA A 125 -6.00 -9.87 11.74
N GLN A 126 -7.16 -9.19 11.71
CA GLN A 126 -8.38 -9.72 11.06
C GLN A 126 -8.17 -9.89 9.55
N LEU A 127 -7.56 -8.93 8.87
CA LEU A 127 -7.27 -8.99 7.43
C LEU A 127 -6.33 -10.15 7.11
N LEU A 128 -5.27 -10.34 7.90
CA LEU A 128 -4.36 -11.47 7.76
C LEU A 128 -5.09 -12.80 7.90
N GLN A 129 -5.98 -12.93 8.91
CA GLN A 129 -6.78 -14.14 9.11
C GLN A 129 -7.72 -14.42 7.93
N MET A 130 -8.36 -13.37 7.40
CA MET A 130 -9.25 -13.49 6.24
C MET A 130 -8.48 -13.92 4.99
N LEU A 131 -7.33 -13.30 4.69
CA LEU A 131 -6.50 -13.66 3.54
C LEU A 131 -5.98 -15.10 3.66
N ALA A 132 -5.54 -15.52 4.85
CA ALA A 132 -5.13 -16.89 5.11
C ALA A 132 -6.29 -17.89 4.90
N ALA A 133 -7.51 -17.57 5.35
CA ALA A 133 -8.70 -18.37 5.15
C ALA A 133 -9.08 -18.50 3.66
N GLN A 134 -8.86 -17.43 2.86
CA GLN A 134 -9.01 -17.43 1.41
C GLN A 134 -7.88 -18.18 0.69
N ARG A 135 -6.88 -18.68 1.43
CA ARG A 135 -5.72 -19.39 0.88
C ARG A 135 -5.01 -18.57 -0.21
N VAL A 136 -4.79 -17.30 0.04
CA VAL A 136 -3.97 -16.49 -0.88
C VAL A 136 -2.57 -17.09 -1.01
N ARG A 137 -1.89 -16.81 -2.12
CA ARG A 137 -0.54 -17.31 -2.40
C ARG A 137 0.47 -16.81 -1.37
N GLY A 138 0.27 -15.59 -0.89
CA GLY A 138 1.07 -14.92 0.13
C GLY A 138 0.57 -13.52 0.37
N VAL A 139 1.20 -12.80 1.29
CA VAL A 139 0.79 -11.45 1.72
C VAL A 139 1.99 -10.50 1.71
N LEU A 140 1.77 -9.32 1.13
CA LEU A 140 2.61 -8.14 1.32
C LEU A 140 1.98 -7.32 2.45
N LEU A 141 2.78 -6.91 3.43
CA LEU A 141 2.30 -6.24 4.62
C LEU A 141 3.14 -5.02 4.97
N THR A 142 2.50 -3.86 5.09
CA THR A 142 3.05 -2.72 5.85
C THR A 142 2.44 -2.76 7.25
N PRO A 143 3.23 -3.07 8.29
CA PRO A 143 2.72 -3.23 9.66
C PRO A 143 2.23 -1.91 10.27
N SER A 144 1.13 -1.98 11.01
CA SER A 144 0.46 -0.83 11.64
C SER A 144 1.17 -0.29 12.89
N SER A 145 2.14 -1.01 13.48
CA SER A 145 2.89 -0.56 14.66
C SER A 145 4.21 -1.30 14.81
N ALA A 146 5.25 -0.56 15.19
CA ALA A 146 6.57 -1.11 15.49
C ALA A 146 6.61 -1.99 16.75
N ASN A 147 5.64 -1.81 17.66
CA ASN A 147 5.67 -2.40 19.01
C ASN A 147 4.70 -3.55 19.24
N GLN A 148 3.83 -3.86 18.29
CA GLN A 148 2.96 -5.03 18.40
C GLN A 148 3.58 -6.12 17.53
N SER A 149 4.14 -7.13 18.20
CA SER A 149 4.58 -8.34 17.52
C SER A 149 3.37 -8.92 16.78
N LEU A 150 3.41 -8.85 15.45
CA LEU A 150 2.62 -9.78 14.65
C LEU A 150 2.78 -11.15 15.30
N ASP A 151 1.69 -11.88 15.48
CA ASP A 151 1.76 -13.24 15.98
C ASP A 151 2.52 -14.10 14.94
N GLN A 152 3.85 -13.99 15.00
CA GLN A 152 4.77 -14.66 14.09
C GLN A 152 4.58 -16.18 14.16
N ASP A 153 4.25 -16.70 15.35
CA ASP A 153 3.98 -18.11 15.53
C ASP A 153 2.72 -18.52 14.78
N TRP A 154 1.68 -17.66 14.77
CA TRP A 154 0.47 -17.88 14.00
C TRP A 154 0.73 -17.92 12.48
N ILE A 155 1.58 -17.00 11.99
CA ILE A 155 1.97 -16.92 10.56
C ILE A 155 2.81 -18.14 10.17
N ARG A 156 3.83 -18.45 10.96
CA ARG A 156 4.74 -19.59 10.74
C ARG A 156 3.97 -20.92 10.79
N ALA A 157 3.05 -21.08 11.73
CA ALA A 157 2.22 -22.30 11.83
C ALA A 157 1.36 -22.54 10.59
N ARG A 158 0.99 -21.49 9.87
CA ARG A 158 0.19 -21.59 8.62
C ARG A 158 1.01 -21.64 7.36
N ARG A 159 2.33 -21.47 7.47
CA ARG A 159 3.24 -21.41 6.31
C ARG A 159 2.76 -20.41 5.26
N LEU A 160 2.23 -19.27 5.69
CA LEU A 160 1.79 -18.19 4.82
C LEU A 160 3.02 -17.39 4.37
N PRO A 161 3.40 -17.43 3.08
CA PRO A 161 4.49 -16.60 2.59
C PRO A 161 4.18 -15.13 2.83
N MET A 162 5.13 -14.41 3.43
CA MET A 162 4.95 -12.99 3.72
C MET A 162 6.21 -12.21 3.39
N VAL A 163 6.02 -11.00 2.89
CA VAL A 163 7.07 -10.01 2.66
C VAL A 163 6.63 -8.69 3.26
N PHE A 164 7.49 -8.07 4.05
CA PHE A 164 7.23 -6.75 4.60
C PHE A 164 7.48 -5.68 3.54
N LEU A 165 6.52 -4.80 3.38
CA LEU A 165 6.56 -3.65 2.47
C LEU A 165 6.75 -2.38 3.27
N ASP A 166 7.72 -1.55 2.90
CA ASP A 166 8.05 -0.29 3.60
C ASP A 166 8.32 -0.49 5.09
N TYR A 167 8.94 -1.62 5.42
CA TYR A 167 9.23 -2.00 6.80
C TYR A 167 10.37 -3.01 6.85
N GLN A 168 11.30 -2.84 7.78
CA GLN A 168 12.30 -3.84 8.13
C GLN A 168 11.89 -4.58 9.39
N ASN A 169 11.82 -5.90 9.31
CA ASN A 169 11.57 -6.77 10.46
C ASN A 169 12.84 -7.54 10.86
N SER A 170 12.69 -8.78 11.24
CA SER A 170 13.81 -9.70 11.55
C SER A 170 14.61 -10.04 10.30
N PRO A 171 15.93 -10.31 10.41
CA PRO A 171 16.72 -10.89 9.33
C PRO A 171 16.19 -12.22 8.77
N GLU A 172 15.31 -12.89 9.53
CA GLU A 172 14.63 -14.13 9.13
C GLU A 172 13.42 -13.89 8.23
N ASP A 173 13.09 -12.62 7.92
CA ASP A 173 11.93 -12.25 7.11
C ASP A 173 12.38 -11.55 5.82
N CYS A 174 11.59 -11.72 4.76
CA CYS A 174 11.76 -10.91 3.55
C CYS A 174 11.17 -9.52 3.75
N SER A 175 11.91 -8.50 3.32
CA SER A 175 11.41 -7.12 3.35
C SER A 175 11.99 -6.27 2.22
N VAL A 176 11.23 -5.27 1.80
CA VAL A 176 11.70 -4.16 0.98
C VAL A 176 11.29 -2.88 1.68
N SER A 177 12.26 -2.02 1.96
CA SER A 177 12.06 -0.76 2.69
C SER A 177 12.90 0.36 2.07
N VAL A 178 12.66 1.58 2.53
CA VAL A 178 13.49 2.75 2.21
C VAL A 178 14.33 3.11 3.43
N ASP A 179 15.50 3.70 3.23
CA ASP A 179 16.34 4.25 4.30
C ASP A 179 15.77 5.60 4.78
N ASP A 180 14.80 5.52 5.69
CA ASP A 180 14.10 6.69 6.24
C ASP A 180 15.04 7.62 7.04
N VAL A 181 16.06 7.05 7.69
CA VAL A 181 17.08 7.85 8.40
C VAL A 181 17.88 8.68 7.40
N ALA A 182 18.34 8.05 6.31
CA ALA A 182 19.07 8.76 5.26
C ALA A 182 18.20 9.82 4.58
N GLY A 183 16.93 9.49 4.27
CA GLY A 183 16.00 10.45 3.66
C GLY A 183 15.76 11.69 4.51
N ALA A 184 15.48 11.50 5.79
CA ALA A 184 15.29 12.62 6.72
C ALA A 184 16.58 13.45 6.91
N ARG A 185 17.73 12.78 6.89
CA ARG A 185 19.02 13.48 6.90
C ARG A 185 19.19 14.39 5.69
N LEU A 186 18.84 13.93 4.49
CA LEU A 186 18.87 14.75 3.27
C LEU A 186 17.98 16.00 3.41
N ALA A 187 16.77 15.86 3.90
CA ALA A 187 15.82 16.96 4.10
C ALA A 187 16.36 18.02 5.05
N VAL A 188 16.85 17.59 6.23
CA VAL A 188 17.33 18.53 7.26
C VAL A 188 18.68 19.13 6.89
N GLN A 189 19.60 18.37 6.30
CA GLN A 189 20.87 18.92 5.77
C GLN A 189 20.63 19.99 4.71
N HIS A 190 19.63 19.82 3.85
CA HIS A 190 19.24 20.84 2.89
C HIS A 190 18.79 22.14 3.58
N LEU A 191 17.90 22.05 4.58
CA LEU A 191 17.45 23.20 5.36
C LEU A 191 18.63 23.91 6.07
N LEU A 192 19.50 23.14 6.73
CA LEU A 192 20.70 23.67 7.39
C LEU A 192 21.65 24.34 6.39
N GLY A 193 21.83 23.76 5.19
CA GLY A 193 22.63 24.30 4.10
C GLY A 193 22.10 25.66 3.57
N LEU A 194 20.79 25.92 3.74
CA LEU A 194 20.17 27.22 3.43
C LEU A 194 20.23 28.21 4.58
N GLY A 195 20.84 27.84 5.71
CA GLY A 195 21.03 28.72 6.89
C GLY A 195 19.89 28.61 7.93
N HIS A 196 19.01 27.60 7.84
CA HIS A 196 17.95 27.41 8.82
C HIS A 196 18.47 26.61 10.03
N GLU A 197 19.00 27.29 11.06
CA GLU A 197 19.56 26.62 12.25
C GLU A 197 18.49 26.16 13.26
N HIS A 198 17.25 26.63 13.12
CA HIS A 198 16.09 26.14 13.90
C HIS A 198 15.08 25.47 12.97
N VAL A 199 14.93 24.17 13.14
CA VAL A 199 14.09 23.32 12.28
C VAL A 199 12.97 22.69 13.12
N ALA A 200 11.78 22.57 12.54
CA ALA A 200 10.75 21.67 13.08
C ALA A 200 10.72 20.39 12.27
N PHE A 201 10.58 19.25 12.95
CA PHE A 201 10.12 18.00 12.37
C PHE A 201 8.68 17.75 12.76
N ILE A 202 7.82 17.52 11.76
CA ILE A 202 6.42 17.21 11.98
C ILE A 202 6.19 15.77 11.56
N GLY A 203 5.97 14.90 12.54
CA GLY A 203 5.66 13.49 12.35
C GLY A 203 4.26 13.16 12.80
N GLY A 204 3.81 11.94 12.51
CA GLY A 204 2.49 11.47 12.90
C GLY A 204 2.46 9.95 13.09
N GLY A 205 1.25 9.44 13.42
CA GLY A 205 1.05 8.00 13.58
C GLY A 205 1.91 7.43 14.70
N ARG A 206 1.47 7.55 15.95
CA ARG A 206 2.24 7.08 17.12
C ARG A 206 2.76 5.66 16.92
N GLY A 207 4.09 5.50 17.00
CA GLY A 207 4.75 4.20 16.89
C GLY A 207 4.98 3.69 15.48
N LEU A 208 4.69 4.46 14.45
CA LEU A 208 5.08 4.12 13.08
C LEU A 208 6.61 4.21 12.96
N ARG A 209 7.23 3.12 12.56
CA ARG A 209 8.68 3.00 12.45
C ARG A 209 9.27 4.05 11.52
N GLN A 210 8.68 4.26 10.37
CA GLN A 210 9.13 5.24 9.37
C GLN A 210 9.25 6.64 9.99
N HIS A 211 8.27 7.08 10.77
CA HIS A 211 8.30 8.39 11.42
C HIS A 211 9.32 8.48 12.56
N VAL A 212 9.54 7.38 13.28
CA VAL A 212 10.60 7.29 14.30
C VAL A 212 11.98 7.40 13.64
N GLU A 213 12.20 6.71 12.52
CA GLU A 213 13.43 6.74 11.76
C GLU A 213 13.68 8.11 11.10
N ARG A 214 12.62 8.75 10.57
CA ARG A 214 12.70 10.14 10.04
C ARG A 214 13.04 11.14 11.12
N ALA A 215 12.45 11.02 12.32
CA ALA A 215 12.85 11.85 13.47
C ALA A 215 14.31 11.64 13.86
N GLN A 216 14.78 10.38 13.85
CA GLN A 216 16.18 10.06 14.14
C GLN A 216 17.12 10.69 13.10
N GLY A 217 16.81 10.58 11.80
CA GLY A 217 17.59 11.20 10.73
C GLY A 217 17.66 12.73 10.85
N ALA A 218 16.56 13.36 11.30
CA ALA A 218 16.54 14.79 11.57
C ALA A 218 17.48 15.19 12.72
N ARG A 219 17.44 14.45 13.84
CA ARG A 219 18.38 14.67 14.98
C ARG A 219 19.82 14.48 14.57
N ASP A 220 20.10 13.41 13.81
CA ASP A 220 21.45 13.10 13.34
C ASP A 220 22.01 14.22 12.45
N ALA A 221 21.20 14.77 11.54
CA ALA A 221 21.60 15.86 10.66
C ALA A 221 21.99 17.12 11.45
N ILE A 222 21.19 17.49 12.45
CA ILE A 222 21.44 18.64 13.33
C ILE A 222 22.73 18.43 14.15
N ALA A 223 22.89 17.25 14.75
CA ALA A 223 24.09 16.94 15.52
C ALA A 223 25.36 16.95 14.64
N HIS A 224 25.30 16.46 13.41
CA HIS A 224 26.42 16.48 12.46
C HIS A 224 26.81 17.91 12.03
N ALA A 225 25.85 18.84 12.04
CA ALA A 225 26.12 20.27 11.80
C ALA A 225 26.73 20.99 13.01
N GLY A 226 26.95 20.30 14.12
CA GLY A 226 27.51 20.88 15.36
C GLY A 226 26.48 21.64 16.20
N LEU A 227 25.20 21.50 15.91
CA LEU A 227 24.09 22.07 16.67
C LEU A 227 23.57 21.07 17.70
N ASP A 228 23.01 21.57 18.80
CA ASP A 228 22.35 20.69 19.80
C ASP A 228 20.90 20.40 19.38
N PRO A 229 20.56 19.12 19.10
CA PRO A 229 19.19 18.76 18.72
C PRO A 229 18.14 19.16 19.76
N ALA A 230 18.48 19.22 21.04
CA ALA A 230 17.55 19.61 22.10
C ALA A 230 17.09 21.09 22.01
N THR A 231 17.86 21.92 21.33
CA THR A 231 17.58 23.38 21.18
C THR A 231 17.29 23.78 19.74
N ALA A 232 17.85 23.07 18.75
CA ALA A 232 17.73 23.37 17.34
C ALA A 232 16.58 22.64 16.64
N LEU A 233 16.04 21.53 17.22
CA LEU A 233 14.95 20.76 16.67
C LEU A 233 13.69 20.84 17.53
N VAL A 234 12.59 21.26 16.92
CA VAL A 234 11.25 21.17 17.51
C VAL A 234 10.54 19.96 16.90
N GLU A 235 10.22 18.97 17.72
CA GLU A 235 9.48 17.79 17.26
C GLU A 235 7.99 17.93 17.60
N VAL A 236 7.15 17.84 16.56
CA VAL A 236 5.69 17.87 16.68
C VAL A 236 5.15 16.52 16.20
N SER A 237 4.42 15.82 17.08
CA SER A 237 3.80 14.55 16.75
C SER A 237 2.29 14.68 16.74
N GLU A 238 1.66 14.28 15.63
CA GLU A 238 0.22 14.24 15.43
C GLU A 238 -0.33 12.81 15.48
N PRO A 239 -1.62 12.62 15.75
CA PRO A 239 -2.22 11.29 15.75
C PRO A 239 -2.23 10.62 14.39
N GLY A 240 -2.48 11.40 13.33
CA GLY A 240 -2.60 10.93 11.94
C GLY A 240 -1.49 11.45 11.05
N LEU A 241 -1.66 11.24 9.74
CA LEU A 241 -0.66 11.51 8.70
C LEU A 241 -1.22 12.38 7.56
N GLY A 242 -2.43 12.90 7.73
CA GLY A 242 -3.14 13.61 6.68
C GLY A 242 -2.96 15.13 6.72
N ILE A 243 -3.65 15.81 5.79
CA ILE A 243 -3.66 17.27 5.68
C ILE A 243 -4.16 17.93 6.99
N GLN A 244 -5.15 17.33 7.66
CA GLN A 244 -5.71 17.92 8.89
C GLN A 244 -4.70 17.85 10.05
N ASP A 245 -3.90 16.79 10.11
CA ASP A 245 -2.85 16.64 11.10
C ASP A 245 -1.74 17.69 10.85
N GLY A 246 -1.35 17.89 9.59
CA GLY A 246 -0.42 18.95 9.23
C GLY A 246 -0.95 20.36 9.56
N LEU A 247 -2.23 20.62 9.36
CA LEU A 247 -2.87 21.88 9.75
C LEU A 247 -2.86 22.08 11.28
N SER A 248 -3.13 21.02 12.05
CA SER A 248 -3.04 21.03 13.51
C SER A 248 -1.62 21.33 13.99
N ALA A 249 -0.63 20.69 13.39
CA ALA A 249 0.78 20.92 13.69
C ALA A 249 1.20 22.36 13.41
N ALA A 250 0.75 22.95 12.30
CA ALA A 250 1.02 24.35 11.98
C ALA A 250 0.45 25.29 13.04
N HIS A 251 -0.78 25.07 13.51
CA HIS A 251 -1.36 25.89 14.58
C HIS A 251 -0.53 25.82 15.86
N ARG A 252 -0.06 24.62 16.25
CA ARG A 252 0.80 24.47 17.44
C ARG A 252 2.14 25.18 17.29
N LEU A 253 2.75 25.16 16.10
CA LEU A 253 3.99 25.89 15.84
C LEU A 253 3.80 27.41 15.92
N LEU A 254 2.63 27.92 15.48
CA LEU A 254 2.30 29.36 15.51
C LEU A 254 2.01 29.88 16.92
N GLU A 255 1.73 29.03 17.91
CA GLU A 255 1.58 29.43 19.32
C GLU A 255 2.93 29.77 19.99
N GLY A 256 4.04 29.32 19.39
CA GLY A 256 5.38 29.52 19.91
C GLY A 256 6.28 30.37 19.02
N LYS A 257 7.60 30.20 19.18
CA LYS A 257 8.58 30.76 18.24
C LYS A 257 8.61 29.87 17.00
N LEU A 258 8.12 30.40 15.88
CA LEU A 258 8.08 29.68 14.62
C LEU A 258 9.50 29.35 14.11
N PRO A 259 9.85 28.07 13.83
CA PRO A 259 11.10 27.71 13.20
C PRO A 259 11.19 28.25 11.76
N SER A 260 12.38 28.61 11.30
CA SER A 260 12.57 29.10 9.92
C SER A 260 12.57 28.00 8.88
N GLY A 261 12.78 26.73 9.26
CA GLY A 261 12.67 25.55 8.39
C GLY A 261 11.75 24.51 9.01
N ILE A 262 10.91 23.90 8.18
CA ILE A 262 9.99 22.83 8.59
C ILE A 262 10.20 21.61 7.67
N PHE A 263 10.45 20.46 8.27
CA PHE A 263 10.46 19.16 7.62
C PHE A 263 9.24 18.35 8.06
N CYS A 264 8.38 17.99 7.12
CA CYS A 264 7.20 17.17 7.37
C CYS A 264 7.49 15.71 7.02
N GLY A 265 7.01 14.80 7.86
CA GLY A 265 7.21 13.38 7.71
C GLY A 265 6.51 12.76 6.48
N ASN A 266 5.61 13.50 5.80
CA ASN A 266 5.11 13.19 4.47
C ASN A 266 4.55 14.45 3.79
N ASP A 267 4.24 14.37 2.48
CA ASP A 267 3.75 15.48 1.67
C ASP A 267 2.31 15.90 2.05
N MET A 268 1.46 14.97 2.46
CA MET A 268 0.11 15.29 2.89
C MET A 268 0.10 16.16 4.14
N MET A 269 0.98 15.88 5.10
CA MET A 269 1.20 16.76 6.24
C MET A 269 1.79 18.10 5.82
N ALA A 270 2.74 18.11 4.88
CA ALA A 270 3.32 19.34 4.36
C ALA A 270 2.27 20.26 3.72
N PHE A 271 1.31 19.73 2.98
CA PHE A 271 0.19 20.51 2.45
C PHE A 271 -0.71 21.08 3.54
N GLY A 272 -0.92 20.34 4.62
CA GLY A 272 -1.64 20.82 5.80
C GLY A 272 -0.90 21.96 6.50
N VAL A 273 0.40 21.81 6.69
CA VAL A 273 1.29 22.85 7.25
C VAL A 273 1.29 24.10 6.39
N TYR A 274 1.48 23.95 5.08
CA TYR A 274 1.41 25.06 4.14
C TYR A 274 0.10 25.83 4.28
N ARG A 275 -1.03 25.12 4.34
CA ARG A 275 -2.34 25.74 4.52
C ARG A 275 -2.43 26.52 5.84
N GLY A 276 -1.95 25.96 6.95
CA GLY A 276 -1.97 26.61 8.26
C GLY A 276 -1.13 27.87 8.29
N LEU A 277 0.09 27.83 7.72
CA LEU A 277 0.97 28.98 7.59
C LEU A 277 0.34 30.07 6.72
N ALA A 278 -0.21 29.71 5.56
CA ALA A 278 -0.86 30.66 4.64
C ALA A 278 -2.06 31.36 5.30
N LEU A 279 -2.88 30.65 6.08
CA LEU A 279 -4.02 31.24 6.82
C LEU A 279 -3.54 32.24 7.89
N ALA A 280 -2.35 32.06 8.45
CA ALA A 280 -1.73 32.96 9.41
C ALA A 280 -0.93 34.09 8.73
N GLY A 281 -0.89 34.17 7.40
CA GLY A 281 -0.16 35.18 6.65
C GLY A 281 1.37 34.92 6.58
N VAL A 282 1.82 33.72 6.95
CA VAL A 282 3.23 33.30 6.86
C VAL A 282 3.51 32.76 5.45
N ARG A 283 4.52 33.29 4.79
CA ARG A 283 4.84 32.96 3.40
C ARG A 283 5.86 31.81 3.32
N VAL A 284 5.58 30.85 2.46
CA VAL A 284 6.51 29.79 2.09
C VAL A 284 6.99 30.11 0.66
N PRO A 285 8.31 30.21 0.43
CA PRO A 285 9.44 29.97 1.33
C PRO A 285 9.95 31.23 2.05
N ASP A 286 9.41 32.42 1.79
CA ASP A 286 10.04 33.72 2.19
C ASP A 286 10.21 33.88 3.71
N ASP A 287 9.24 33.42 4.50
CA ASP A 287 9.27 33.49 5.96
C ASP A 287 9.66 32.14 6.59
N VAL A 288 9.24 31.02 5.95
CA VAL A 288 9.50 29.64 6.41
C VAL A 288 9.76 28.72 5.23
N ALA A 289 10.90 28.02 5.23
CA ALA A 289 11.19 26.96 4.28
C ALA A 289 10.43 25.68 4.66
N LEU A 290 9.86 24.98 3.67
CA LEU A 290 9.07 23.76 3.86
C LEU A 290 9.61 22.61 3.01
N VAL A 291 9.83 21.45 3.63
CA VAL A 291 10.23 20.21 2.98
C VAL A 291 9.26 19.10 3.36
N GLY A 292 8.83 18.32 2.36
CA GLY A 292 7.99 17.13 2.51
C GLY A 292 8.77 15.82 2.44
N TYR A 293 8.02 14.73 2.32
CA TYR A 293 8.52 13.37 2.12
C TYR A 293 7.48 12.58 1.32
N ASP A 294 7.89 11.69 0.46
CA ASP A 294 7.21 10.83 -0.51
C ASP A 294 7.41 11.29 -1.96
N ASP A 295 7.44 12.60 -2.21
CA ASP A 295 7.43 13.23 -3.54
C ASP A 295 6.29 12.73 -4.42
N ILE A 296 5.08 12.79 -3.87
CA ILE A 296 3.87 12.42 -4.60
C ILE A 296 3.64 13.33 -5.81
N ASP A 297 2.89 12.86 -6.82
CA ASP A 297 2.67 13.59 -8.09
C ASP A 297 2.22 15.06 -7.86
N PHE A 298 1.40 15.32 -6.85
CA PHE A 298 0.92 16.66 -6.54
C PHE A 298 2.00 17.60 -6.00
N ALA A 299 3.13 17.08 -5.49
CA ALA A 299 4.18 17.90 -4.89
C ALA A 299 4.81 18.87 -5.90
N ALA A 300 4.94 18.45 -7.16
CA ALA A 300 5.47 19.27 -8.23
C ALA A 300 4.51 20.37 -8.69
N ASP A 301 3.21 20.07 -8.70
CA ASP A 301 2.16 20.94 -9.25
C ASP A 301 1.42 21.74 -8.16
N TRP A 302 1.91 21.68 -6.90
CA TRP A 302 1.34 22.46 -5.80
C TRP A 302 1.51 23.96 -6.01
N ILE A 303 0.70 24.79 -5.34
CA ILE A 303 0.72 26.27 -5.46
C ILE A 303 2.14 26.83 -5.30
N VAL A 304 2.88 26.31 -4.33
CA VAL A 304 4.34 26.47 -4.22
C VAL A 304 4.93 25.06 -4.37
N PRO A 305 5.58 24.74 -5.49
CA PRO A 305 6.14 23.42 -5.72
C PRO A 305 6.97 22.92 -4.54
N LEU A 306 6.59 21.76 -3.99
CA LEU A 306 7.11 21.27 -2.73
C LEU A 306 8.46 20.57 -2.93
N THR A 307 9.50 21.05 -2.25
CA THR A 307 10.73 20.30 -2.03
C THR A 307 10.38 19.06 -1.21
N SER A 308 10.71 17.88 -1.68
CA SER A 308 10.33 16.63 -1.03
C SER A 308 11.39 15.55 -1.17
N VAL A 309 11.47 14.65 -0.22
CA VAL A 309 12.29 13.44 -0.31
C VAL A 309 11.52 12.39 -1.10
N ARG A 310 12.03 12.05 -2.29
CA ARG A 310 11.45 11.02 -3.15
C ARG A 310 11.82 9.63 -2.65
N GLN A 311 10.81 8.83 -2.44
CA GLN A 311 10.97 7.40 -2.25
C GLN A 311 10.94 6.70 -3.63
N PRO A 312 11.75 5.65 -3.87
CA PRO A 312 11.67 4.85 -5.09
C PRO A 312 10.47 3.89 -5.03
N THR A 313 9.25 4.46 -4.95
CA THR A 313 7.98 3.76 -4.62
C THR A 313 7.65 2.67 -5.64
N ASP A 314 7.92 2.94 -6.92
CA ASP A 314 7.73 1.94 -7.99
C ASP A 314 8.64 0.72 -7.80
N GLN A 315 9.92 0.93 -7.47
CA GLN A 315 10.83 -0.17 -7.16
C GLN A 315 10.43 -0.91 -5.88
N LEU A 316 10.02 -0.17 -4.86
CA LEU A 316 9.57 -0.72 -3.58
C LEU A 316 8.46 -1.75 -3.78
N GLY A 317 7.36 -1.37 -4.45
CA GLY A 317 6.23 -2.25 -4.71
C GLY A 317 6.57 -3.41 -5.63
N TYR A 318 7.30 -3.15 -6.72
CA TYR A 318 7.65 -4.16 -7.71
C TYR A 318 8.55 -5.26 -7.12
N LEU A 319 9.62 -4.87 -6.41
CA LEU A 319 10.55 -5.82 -5.77
C LEU A 319 9.88 -6.62 -4.65
N ALA A 320 9.01 -5.99 -3.87
CA ALA A 320 8.28 -6.71 -2.82
C ALA A 320 7.39 -7.82 -3.42
N ALA A 321 6.69 -7.53 -4.52
CA ALA A 321 5.88 -8.53 -5.21
C ALA A 321 6.75 -9.66 -5.78
N GLN A 322 7.89 -9.34 -6.40
CA GLN A 322 8.83 -10.36 -6.89
C GLN A 322 9.33 -11.27 -5.77
N LEU A 323 9.76 -10.69 -4.63
CA LEU A 323 10.20 -11.45 -3.47
C LEU A 323 9.10 -12.39 -2.94
N LEU A 324 7.85 -11.93 -2.91
CA LEU A 324 6.73 -12.75 -2.48
C LEU A 324 6.48 -13.91 -3.44
N LEU A 325 6.55 -13.67 -4.73
CA LEU A 325 6.36 -14.71 -5.74
C LEU A 325 7.48 -15.76 -5.70
N GLU A 326 8.72 -15.34 -5.51
CA GLU A 326 9.86 -16.23 -5.29
C GLU A 326 9.67 -17.06 -4.00
N HIS A 327 9.35 -16.40 -2.88
CA HIS A 327 9.11 -17.07 -1.58
C HIS A 327 7.99 -18.11 -1.68
N SER A 328 6.97 -17.85 -2.48
CA SER A 328 5.79 -18.70 -2.62
C SER A 328 5.90 -19.79 -3.69
N SER A 329 6.99 -19.87 -4.47
CA SER A 329 7.13 -20.85 -5.56
C SER A 329 7.40 -22.27 -5.07
N GLY A 330 8.04 -22.41 -3.91
CA GLY A 330 8.35 -23.71 -3.32
C GLY A 330 9.42 -24.55 -4.04
N ASP A 331 9.98 -24.03 -5.15
CA ASP A 331 10.89 -24.79 -6.02
C ASP A 331 12.36 -24.81 -5.57
N VAL A 332 12.72 -23.95 -4.62
CA VAL A 332 14.07 -23.81 -4.09
C VAL A 332 14.02 -23.48 -2.61
N GLU A 333 15.02 -23.90 -1.83
CA GLU A 333 15.18 -23.45 -0.45
C GLU A 333 15.26 -21.90 -0.44
N HIS A 334 14.17 -21.26 0.02
CA HIS A 334 14.04 -19.80 -0.02
C HIS A 334 15.01 -19.15 0.96
N VAL A 335 15.84 -18.25 0.44
CA VAL A 335 16.74 -17.43 1.26
C VAL A 335 16.06 -16.09 1.52
N HIS A 336 15.80 -15.79 2.80
CA HIS A 336 15.23 -14.50 3.18
C HIS A 336 16.17 -13.34 2.84
N ARG A 337 15.61 -12.27 2.29
CA ARG A 337 16.36 -11.07 1.85
C ARG A 337 15.70 -9.80 2.37
N GLN A 338 16.55 -8.89 2.82
CA GLN A 338 16.15 -7.53 3.16
C GLN A 338 16.75 -6.57 2.13
N VAL A 339 15.90 -5.85 1.43
CA VAL A 339 16.28 -4.87 0.42
C VAL A 339 15.99 -3.49 0.97
N VAL A 340 17.04 -2.65 1.08
CA VAL A 340 16.91 -1.25 1.52
C VAL A 340 17.21 -0.33 0.34
N LEU A 341 16.21 0.41 -0.08
CA LEU A 341 16.29 1.36 -1.17
C LEU A 341 16.72 2.73 -0.64
N GLN A 342 17.45 3.48 -1.48
CA GLN A 342 17.91 4.82 -1.11
C GLN A 342 16.95 5.88 -1.64
N PRO A 343 16.51 6.83 -0.79
CA PRO A 343 15.73 7.97 -1.21
C PRO A 343 16.62 9.08 -1.80
N GLU A 344 15.99 10.02 -2.50
CA GLU A 344 16.64 11.22 -3.03
C GLU A 344 15.88 12.50 -2.68
N LEU A 345 16.56 13.62 -2.51
CA LEU A 345 15.91 14.90 -2.29
C LEU A 345 15.64 15.60 -3.62
N ILE A 346 14.37 15.94 -3.85
CA ILE A 346 13.92 16.72 -5.01
C ILE A 346 13.69 18.16 -4.56
N VAL A 347 14.62 19.03 -4.90
CA VAL A 347 14.58 20.44 -4.53
C VAL A 347 13.64 21.21 -5.46
N ARG A 348 12.72 21.98 -4.84
CA ARG A 348 11.76 22.86 -5.53
C ARG A 348 11.64 24.21 -4.80
N SER A 349 10.57 24.96 -5.08
CA SER A 349 10.43 26.35 -4.62
C SER A 349 10.14 26.47 -3.13
N SER A 350 9.51 25.48 -2.47
CA SER A 350 9.05 25.61 -1.08
C SER A 350 10.16 25.72 -0.04
N SER A 351 11.38 25.36 -0.39
CA SER A 351 12.55 25.56 0.49
C SER A 351 13.40 26.78 0.15
N GLY A 352 13.04 27.55 -0.88
CA GLY A 352 13.78 28.75 -1.29
C GLY A 352 15.02 28.50 -2.15
N ALA A 353 15.34 27.24 -2.50
CA ALA A 353 16.57 26.90 -3.22
C ALA A 353 16.51 27.11 -4.74
N ALA A 354 15.35 27.35 -5.30
CA ALA A 354 15.15 27.51 -6.75
C ALA A 354 14.61 28.91 -7.08
N ARG A 355 15.44 29.92 -7.08
CA ARG A 355 15.20 31.21 -7.75
C ARG A 355 16.20 31.43 -8.87
#